data_a0d9b46544153e8d5ac16f58b09872fa
#
_entry.id   a0d9b46544153e8d5ac16f58b09872fa
#
_cell.length_a   1.000
_cell.length_b   1.000
_cell.length_c   1.000
_cell.angle_alpha   90.00
_cell.angle_beta   90.00
_cell.angle_gamma   90.00
#
_symmetry.space_group_name_H-M   'P 1'
#
loop_
_entity.id
_entity.type
_entity.pdbx_description
1 polymer ?
#
loop_
_entity_poly.entity_id
_entity_poly.type
_entity_poly.pdbx_seq_one_letter_code
_entity_poly.pdbx_strand_id
1 'polypeptide(L)'
;MSNKIITPSKEIATPSKAILTLIDNYWDNPVWFAEDMLGFYPDPWQEKVLMDIAKYPKVSVRSGQGVGKTGLESIVITWYLCTRPYPKVIATAPTRQQLYDVLWAEIAKWLGRSKVENLLKWTKTKIYMNGFEERWWATARTAVRPENMQGFHEDYMLFVVD
;
A
#
# COMPACT_ATOMS: atom_id res chain seq x y z
N MET A 1 39.44 -25.78 22.66
CA MET A 1 39.24 -24.70 21.69
C MET A 1 37.81 -24.84 21.14
N SER A 2 36.88 -24.05 21.62
CA SER A 2 35.53 -24.04 21.09
C SER A 2 35.50 -23.11 19.88
N ASN A 3 35.35 -23.67 18.67
CA ASN A 3 35.03 -22.88 17.49
C ASN A 3 33.61 -22.30 17.69
N LYS A 4 33.54 -21.06 18.13
CA LYS A 4 32.30 -20.31 18.02
C LYS A 4 32.05 -20.09 16.53
N ILE A 5 31.07 -20.83 15.99
CA ILE A 5 30.50 -20.51 14.67
C ILE A 5 29.81 -19.17 14.86
N ILE A 6 30.45 -18.11 14.38
CA ILE A 6 29.81 -16.80 14.26
C ILE A 6 28.81 -16.95 13.12
N THR A 7 27.55 -17.17 13.45
CA THR A 7 26.45 -17.01 12.49
C THR A 7 26.50 -15.56 12.00
N PRO A 8 26.64 -15.33 10.68
CA PRO A 8 26.59 -13.97 10.19
C PRO A 8 25.25 -13.37 10.62
N SER A 9 25.31 -12.21 11.29
CA SER A 9 24.12 -11.41 11.54
C SER A 9 23.39 -11.24 10.22
N LYS A 10 22.11 -11.58 10.16
CA LYS A 10 21.27 -11.27 8.97
C LYS A 10 21.51 -9.78 8.69
N GLU A 11 22.20 -9.49 7.59
CA GLU A 11 22.30 -8.12 7.11
C GLU A 11 20.85 -7.60 6.97
N ILE A 12 20.55 -6.51 7.67
CA ILE A 12 19.27 -5.84 7.51
C ILE A 12 19.27 -5.29 6.10
N ALA A 13 18.42 -5.86 5.24
CA ALA A 13 18.29 -5.40 3.87
C ALA A 13 17.91 -3.91 3.88
N THR A 14 18.65 -3.10 3.13
CA THR A 14 18.36 -1.68 2.94
C THR A 14 17.54 -1.49 1.67
N PRO A 15 16.61 -0.52 1.63
CA PRO A 15 15.86 -0.22 0.42
C PRO A 15 16.77 0.12 -0.75
N SER A 16 16.40 -0.35 -1.95
CA SER A 16 17.13 -0.04 -3.17
C SER A 16 17.05 1.45 -3.51
N LYS A 17 17.95 1.92 -4.36
CA LYS A 17 17.94 3.30 -4.87
C LYS A 17 16.62 3.65 -5.56
N ALA A 18 16.03 2.70 -6.30
CA ALA A 18 14.75 2.89 -6.95
C ALA A 18 13.64 3.19 -5.95
N ILE A 19 13.59 2.45 -4.83
CA ILE A 19 12.62 2.67 -3.76
C ILE A 19 12.84 4.05 -3.11
N LEU A 20 14.07 4.41 -2.79
CA LEU A 20 14.40 5.70 -2.18
C LEU A 20 14.00 6.86 -3.11
N THR A 21 14.18 6.71 -4.41
CA THR A 21 13.76 7.71 -5.40
C THR A 21 12.24 7.88 -5.40
N LEU A 22 11.47 6.81 -5.30
CA LEU A 22 10.00 6.87 -5.20
C LEU A 22 9.56 7.60 -3.93
N ILE A 23 10.20 7.31 -2.81
CA ILE A 23 9.93 7.98 -1.53
C ILE A 23 10.16 9.49 -1.66
N ASP A 24 11.29 9.89 -2.20
CA ASP A 24 11.65 11.30 -2.34
C ASP A 24 10.73 12.07 -3.30
N ASN A 25 10.35 11.45 -4.41
CA ASN A 25 9.59 12.13 -5.46
C ASN A 25 8.09 12.20 -5.20
N TYR A 26 7.51 11.19 -4.51
CA TYR A 26 6.06 11.03 -4.44
C TYR A 26 5.48 10.99 -3.02
N TRP A 27 6.28 11.28 -2.00
CA TRP A 27 5.83 11.26 -0.60
C TRP A 27 4.55 12.05 -0.36
N ASP A 28 4.49 13.28 -0.87
CA ASP A 28 3.35 14.18 -0.74
C ASP A 28 2.49 14.27 -2.00
N ASN A 29 2.75 13.44 -2.99
CA ASN A 29 2.12 13.60 -4.30
C ASN A 29 1.56 12.29 -4.88
N PRO A 30 0.46 11.79 -4.32
CA PRO A 30 -0.18 10.58 -4.82
C PRO A 30 -0.78 10.73 -6.22
N VAL A 31 -1.14 11.94 -6.65
CA VAL A 31 -1.63 12.20 -8.00
C VAL A 31 -0.53 11.95 -9.04
N TRP A 32 0.65 12.51 -8.83
CA TRP A 32 1.78 12.26 -9.73
C TRP A 32 2.24 10.81 -9.71
N PHE A 33 2.20 10.17 -8.54
CA PHE A 33 2.47 8.74 -8.45
C PHE A 33 1.50 7.92 -9.31
N ALA A 34 0.21 8.21 -9.24
CA ALA A 34 -0.81 7.52 -10.02
C ALA A 34 -0.55 7.69 -11.53
N GLU A 35 -0.32 8.91 -11.98
CA GLU A 35 -0.08 9.21 -13.38
C GLU A 35 1.24 8.62 -13.89
N ASP A 36 2.34 8.86 -13.17
CA ASP A 36 3.69 8.49 -13.61
C ASP A 36 3.96 6.98 -13.45
N MET A 37 3.54 6.38 -12.33
CA MET A 37 3.87 5.00 -11.99
C MET A 37 2.79 4.01 -12.37
N LEU A 38 1.51 4.34 -12.19
CA LEU A 38 0.40 3.44 -12.47
C LEU A 38 -0.23 3.64 -13.83
N GLY A 39 0.00 4.78 -14.49
CA GLY A 39 -0.73 5.16 -15.70
C GLY A 39 -2.21 5.41 -15.44
N PHE A 40 -2.55 5.76 -14.22
CA PHE A 40 -3.89 6.09 -13.78
C PHE A 40 -4.03 7.61 -13.73
N TYR A 41 -4.97 8.16 -14.49
CA TYR A 41 -5.25 9.59 -14.51
C TYR A 41 -6.51 9.88 -13.70
N PRO A 42 -6.36 10.37 -12.44
CA PRO A 42 -7.51 10.57 -11.57
C PRO A 42 -8.48 11.63 -12.11
N ASP A 43 -9.78 11.39 -11.87
CA ASP A 43 -10.78 12.43 -12.05
C ASP A 43 -10.59 13.57 -11.04
N PRO A 44 -11.12 14.78 -11.29
CA PRO A 44 -10.94 15.92 -10.38
C PRO A 44 -11.32 15.66 -8.93
N TRP A 45 -12.39 14.91 -8.67
CA TRP A 45 -12.77 14.56 -7.31
C TRP A 45 -11.80 13.58 -6.66
N GLN A 46 -11.24 12.65 -7.44
CA GLN A 46 -10.21 11.72 -6.96
C GLN A 46 -8.91 12.46 -6.62
N GLU A 47 -8.50 13.40 -7.46
CA GLU A 47 -7.33 14.24 -7.19
C GLU A 47 -7.46 14.98 -5.85
N LYS A 48 -8.62 15.58 -5.63
CA LYS A 48 -8.90 16.27 -4.36
C LYS A 48 -8.76 15.35 -3.16
N VAL A 49 -9.36 14.16 -3.22
CA VAL A 49 -9.28 13.16 -2.14
C VAL A 49 -7.83 12.70 -1.94
N LEU A 50 -7.09 12.41 -3.01
CA LEU A 50 -5.69 12.00 -2.92
C LEU A 50 -4.83 13.05 -2.25
N MET A 51 -5.00 14.32 -2.59
CA MET A 51 -4.27 15.41 -1.95
C MET A 51 -4.65 15.60 -0.49
N ASP A 52 -5.91 15.39 -0.14
CA ASP A 52 -6.37 15.39 1.26
C ASP A 52 -5.74 14.22 2.06
N ILE A 53 -5.65 13.04 1.47
CA ILE A 53 -5.01 11.88 2.10
C ILE A 53 -3.52 12.11 2.36
N ALA A 54 -2.82 12.80 1.47
CA ALA A 54 -1.42 13.16 1.66
C ALA A 54 -1.22 14.17 2.80
N LYS A 55 -2.24 14.96 3.11
CA LYS A 55 -2.17 16.08 4.05
C LYS A 55 -2.78 15.78 5.42
N TYR A 56 -3.88 15.03 5.47
CA TYR A 56 -4.66 14.81 6.69
C TYR A 56 -4.58 13.38 7.17
N PRO A 57 -4.55 13.14 8.51
CA PRO A 57 -4.46 11.79 9.07
C PRO A 57 -5.74 10.97 8.90
N LYS A 58 -6.87 11.61 8.66
CA LYS A 58 -8.16 10.95 8.46
C LYS A 58 -8.91 11.63 7.34
N VAL A 59 -9.35 10.84 6.36
CA VAL A 59 -10.16 11.30 5.24
C VAL A 59 -11.35 10.36 5.07
N SER A 60 -12.53 10.92 4.98
CA SER A 60 -13.77 10.19 4.73
C SER A 60 -14.33 10.60 3.38
N VAL A 61 -14.65 9.62 2.55
CA VAL A 61 -15.17 9.83 1.21
C VAL A 61 -16.61 9.34 1.13
N ARG A 62 -17.51 10.21 0.77
CA ARG A 62 -18.91 9.87 0.50
C ARG A 62 -19.13 9.98 -1.01
N SER A 63 -19.38 8.86 -1.65
CA SER A 63 -19.62 8.81 -3.09
C SER A 63 -20.69 7.79 -3.44
N GLY A 64 -21.35 7.99 -4.57
CA GLY A 64 -22.29 7.02 -5.11
C GLY A 64 -21.57 5.79 -5.68
N GLN A 65 -22.34 4.76 -6.04
CA GLN A 65 -21.80 3.58 -6.70
C GLN A 65 -21.32 3.92 -8.12
N GLY A 66 -20.26 3.22 -8.57
CA GLY A 66 -19.77 3.32 -9.94
C GLY A 66 -18.95 4.57 -10.27
N VAL A 67 -18.52 5.34 -9.29
CA VAL A 67 -17.78 6.59 -9.51
C VAL A 67 -16.26 6.47 -9.43
N GLY A 68 -15.72 5.25 -9.31
CA GLY A 68 -14.26 5.04 -9.29
C GLY A 68 -13.63 5.04 -7.90
N LYS A 69 -14.40 4.72 -6.86
CA LYS A 69 -13.89 4.62 -5.49
C LYS A 69 -12.84 3.50 -5.34
N THR A 70 -13.07 2.36 -5.95
CA THR A 70 -12.14 1.22 -5.92
C THR A 70 -10.81 1.57 -6.60
N GLY A 71 -10.84 2.28 -7.70
CA GLY A 71 -9.63 2.79 -8.36
C GLY A 71 -8.85 3.74 -7.45
N LEU A 72 -9.55 4.64 -6.76
CA LEU A 72 -8.96 5.55 -5.78
C LEU A 72 -8.26 4.78 -4.64
N GLU A 73 -8.93 3.80 -4.07
CA GLU A 73 -8.38 2.95 -3.00
C GLU A 73 -7.13 2.20 -3.47
N SER A 74 -7.14 1.71 -4.71
CA SER A 74 -5.99 1.04 -5.32
C SER A 74 -4.78 1.97 -5.44
N ILE A 75 -5.00 3.23 -5.82
CA ILE A 75 -3.93 4.24 -5.87
C ILE A 75 -3.37 4.48 -4.47
N VAL A 76 -4.22 4.70 -3.49
CA VAL A 76 -3.80 5.00 -2.10
C VAL A 76 -2.94 3.89 -1.52
N ILE A 77 -3.35 2.64 -1.70
CA ILE A 77 -2.62 1.48 -1.17
C ILE A 77 -1.25 1.35 -1.85
N THR A 78 -1.20 1.40 -3.17
CA THR A 78 0.05 1.28 -3.94
C THR A 78 1.00 2.45 -3.68
N TRP A 79 0.49 3.66 -3.66
CA TRP A 79 1.26 4.84 -3.33
C TRP A 79 1.89 4.77 -1.94
N TYR A 80 1.10 4.39 -0.94
CA TYR A 80 1.60 4.28 0.43
C TYR A 80 2.68 3.21 0.57
N LEU A 81 2.47 2.05 -0.07
CA LEU A 81 3.48 0.98 -0.10
C LEU A 81 4.79 1.39 -0.76
N CYS A 82 4.74 2.21 -1.80
CA CYS A 82 5.93 2.63 -2.54
C CYS A 82 6.63 3.86 -1.96
N THR A 83 5.97 4.61 -1.07
CA THR A 83 6.48 5.92 -0.62
C THR A 83 6.74 6.01 0.88
N ARG A 84 6.45 4.97 1.65
CA ARG A 84 6.74 4.93 3.09
C ARG A 84 7.70 3.78 3.37
N PRO A 85 8.74 4.02 4.18
CA PRO A 85 9.65 2.95 4.57
C PRO A 85 8.98 2.03 5.59
N TYR A 86 9.02 0.73 5.33
CA TYR A 86 8.47 -0.31 6.19
C TYR A 86 7.01 -0.09 6.60
N PRO A 87 6.10 0.22 5.65
CA PRO A 87 4.72 0.55 5.99
C PRO A 87 3.93 -0.72 6.32
N LYS A 88 2.85 -0.52 7.08
CA LYS A 88 1.81 -1.53 7.27
C LYS A 88 0.50 -0.96 6.76
N VAL A 89 -0.11 -1.64 5.80
CA VAL A 89 -1.40 -1.26 5.22
C VAL A 89 -2.41 -2.36 5.49
N ILE A 90 -3.55 -1.99 6.05
CA ILE A 90 -4.66 -2.91 6.28
C ILE A 90 -5.87 -2.40 5.50
N ALA A 91 -6.34 -3.21 4.55
CA ALA A 91 -7.55 -2.93 3.80
C ALA A 91 -8.68 -3.86 4.26
N THR A 92 -9.84 -3.31 4.46
CA THR A 92 -11.05 -4.06 4.84
C THR A 92 -12.26 -3.57 4.07
N ALA A 93 -13.24 -4.45 3.93
CA ALA A 93 -14.54 -4.17 3.32
C ALA A 93 -15.63 -4.97 4.02
N PRO A 94 -16.92 -4.61 3.87
CA PRO A 94 -18.01 -5.32 4.54
C PRO A 94 -18.12 -6.78 4.16
N THR A 95 -17.75 -7.17 2.94
CA THR A 95 -17.79 -8.56 2.46
C THR A 95 -16.46 -9.02 1.91
N ARG A 96 -16.21 -10.33 1.96
CA ARG A 96 -15.05 -10.95 1.31
C ARG A 96 -15.03 -10.68 -0.19
N GLN A 97 -16.18 -10.70 -0.83
CA GLN A 97 -16.29 -10.46 -2.27
C GLN A 97 -15.84 -9.05 -2.64
N GLN A 98 -16.30 -8.02 -1.93
CA GLN A 98 -15.85 -6.65 -2.17
C GLN A 98 -14.35 -6.48 -1.94
N LEU A 99 -13.81 -7.12 -0.93
CA LEU A 99 -12.41 -6.99 -0.59
C LEU A 99 -11.50 -7.73 -1.59
N TYR A 100 -11.74 -9.01 -1.82
CA TYR A 100 -10.84 -9.85 -2.62
C TYR A 100 -11.14 -9.80 -4.10
N ASP A 101 -12.40 -9.87 -4.49
CA ASP A 101 -12.79 -9.95 -5.90
C ASP A 101 -12.88 -8.57 -6.57
N VAL A 102 -13.06 -7.52 -5.80
CA VAL A 102 -13.17 -6.14 -6.31
C VAL A 102 -11.91 -5.34 -6.02
N LEU A 103 -11.63 -4.99 -4.77
CA LEU A 103 -10.49 -4.13 -4.43
C LEU A 103 -9.15 -4.80 -4.74
N TRP A 104 -8.95 -6.02 -4.24
CA TRP A 104 -7.67 -6.71 -4.40
C TRP A 104 -7.36 -7.05 -5.85
N ALA A 105 -8.37 -7.43 -6.61
CA ALA A 105 -8.27 -7.66 -8.05
C ALA A 105 -7.97 -6.36 -8.82
N GLU A 106 -8.55 -5.23 -8.41
CA GLU A 106 -8.28 -3.92 -9.02
C GLU A 106 -6.82 -3.51 -8.80
N ILE A 107 -6.28 -3.73 -7.61
CA ILE A 107 -4.86 -3.48 -7.34
C ILE A 107 -3.97 -4.35 -8.24
N ALA A 108 -4.29 -5.63 -8.40
CA ALA A 108 -3.54 -6.53 -9.29
C ALA A 108 -3.52 -6.00 -10.74
N LYS A 109 -4.65 -5.52 -11.22
CA LYS A 109 -4.79 -4.96 -12.57
C LYS A 109 -3.88 -3.74 -12.77
N TRP A 110 -3.91 -2.78 -11.86
CA TRP A 110 -3.09 -1.58 -11.99
C TRP A 110 -1.62 -1.87 -11.77
N LEU A 111 -1.29 -2.71 -10.80
CA LEU A 111 0.09 -3.10 -10.51
C LEU A 111 0.72 -3.84 -11.70
N GLY A 112 -0.01 -4.74 -12.36
CA GLY A 112 0.48 -5.53 -13.49
C GLY A 112 0.84 -4.71 -14.72
N ARG A 113 0.36 -3.47 -14.84
CA ARG A 113 0.71 -2.54 -15.93
C ARG A 113 1.52 -1.33 -15.46
N SER A 114 1.95 -1.35 -14.21
CA SER A 114 2.66 -0.22 -13.60
C SER A 114 4.19 -0.31 -13.79
N LYS A 115 4.86 0.81 -13.61
CA LYS A 115 6.33 0.87 -13.57
C LYS A 115 6.92 0.33 -12.27
N VAL A 116 6.10 0.04 -11.27
CA VAL A 116 6.50 -0.53 -9.97
C VAL A 116 6.18 -2.03 -9.84
N GLU A 117 5.73 -2.66 -10.91
CA GLU A 117 5.38 -4.09 -10.94
C GLU A 117 6.49 -4.98 -10.37
N ASN A 118 7.74 -4.73 -10.73
CA ASN A 118 8.88 -5.54 -10.29
C ASN A 118 9.33 -5.27 -8.84
N LEU A 119 8.83 -4.21 -8.21
CA LEU A 119 9.14 -3.87 -6.83
C LEU A 119 8.21 -4.57 -5.83
N LEU A 120 6.96 -4.79 -6.21
CA LEU A 120 5.93 -5.34 -5.35
C LEU A 120 5.52 -6.74 -5.78
N LYS A 121 5.33 -7.61 -4.81
CA LYS A 121 4.75 -8.93 -5.02
C LYS A 121 3.29 -8.94 -4.57
N TRP A 122 2.37 -9.18 -5.50
CA TRP A 122 0.96 -9.35 -5.21
C TRP A 122 0.64 -10.82 -4.96
N THR A 123 -0.08 -11.11 -3.88
CA THR A 123 -0.69 -12.41 -3.62
C THR A 123 -2.18 -12.22 -3.30
N LYS A 124 -2.94 -13.28 -3.21
CA LYS A 124 -4.41 -13.22 -2.96
C LYS A 124 -4.78 -12.50 -1.66
N THR A 125 -3.90 -12.42 -0.69
CA THR A 125 -4.19 -11.86 0.63
C THR A 125 -3.20 -10.79 1.08
N LYS A 126 -2.08 -10.66 0.39
CA LYS A 126 -0.96 -9.80 0.82
C LYS A 126 -0.23 -9.23 -0.39
N ILE A 127 0.20 -7.99 -0.27
CA ILE A 127 1.12 -7.35 -1.21
C ILE A 127 2.32 -6.91 -0.40
N TYR A 128 3.54 -7.18 -0.87
CA TYR A 128 4.73 -6.80 -0.13
C TYR A 128 5.85 -6.31 -1.05
N MET A 129 6.75 -5.53 -0.50
CA MET A 129 7.96 -5.10 -1.19
C MET A 129 8.92 -6.28 -1.31
N ASN A 130 9.39 -6.59 -2.52
CA ASN A 130 10.33 -7.68 -2.77
C ASN A 130 11.58 -7.56 -1.89
N GLY A 131 11.90 -8.63 -1.18
CA GLY A 131 13.01 -8.66 -0.21
C GLY A 131 12.64 -8.23 1.21
N PHE A 132 11.40 -7.74 1.43
CA PHE A 132 10.94 -7.21 2.72
C PHE A 132 9.58 -7.80 3.13
N GLU A 133 9.29 -9.04 2.80
CA GLU A 133 7.97 -9.65 2.96
C GLU A 133 7.38 -9.51 4.36
N GLU A 134 8.18 -9.64 5.41
CA GLU A 134 7.73 -9.62 6.81
C GLU A 134 7.55 -8.21 7.37
N ARG A 135 8.14 -7.20 6.76
CA ARG A 135 8.24 -5.86 7.33
C ARG A 135 7.63 -4.74 6.49
N TRP A 136 7.20 -5.04 5.26
CA TRP A 136 6.78 -4.02 4.29
C TRP A 136 5.63 -4.56 3.44
N TRP A 137 4.40 -4.35 3.91
CA TRP A 137 3.27 -5.03 3.29
C TRP A 137 1.93 -4.32 3.42
N ALA A 138 1.01 -4.71 2.55
CA ALA A 138 -0.43 -4.49 2.66
C ALA A 138 -1.15 -5.83 2.79
N THR A 139 -2.16 -5.91 3.62
CA THR A 139 -2.97 -7.10 3.79
C THR A 139 -4.46 -6.78 3.68
N ALA A 140 -5.19 -7.72 3.08
CA ALA A 140 -6.64 -7.69 3.03
C ALA A 140 -7.20 -8.50 4.19
N ARG A 141 -8.06 -7.90 5.01
CA ARG A 141 -8.69 -8.57 6.15
C ARG A 141 -10.19 -8.27 6.22
N THR A 142 -11.00 -9.30 6.33
CA THR A 142 -12.43 -9.15 6.63
C THR A 142 -12.64 -9.02 8.14
N ALA A 143 -13.60 -8.19 8.55
CA ALA A 143 -14.00 -8.04 9.95
C ALA A 143 -12.84 -7.75 10.91
N VAL A 144 -12.17 -6.62 10.73
CA VAL A 144 -11.16 -6.17 11.70
C VAL A 144 -11.87 -5.61 12.92
N ARG A 145 -11.78 -6.31 14.05
CA ARG A 145 -12.22 -5.77 15.34
C ARG A 145 -11.19 -4.75 15.84
N PRO A 146 -11.62 -3.65 16.47
CA PRO A 146 -10.68 -2.66 17.01
C PRO A 146 -9.62 -3.28 17.94
N GLU A 147 -9.95 -4.32 18.68
CA GLU A 147 -9.01 -5.00 19.57
C GLU A 147 -7.86 -5.68 18.80
N ASN A 148 -8.11 -6.15 17.59
CA ASN A 148 -7.09 -6.79 16.74
C ASN A 148 -6.15 -5.79 16.07
N MET A 149 -6.48 -4.50 16.11
CA MET A 149 -5.67 -3.42 15.56
C MET A 149 -4.68 -2.84 16.58
N GLN A 150 -4.88 -3.10 17.87
CA GLN A 150 -4.05 -2.53 18.95
C GLN A 150 -2.62 -3.04 18.99
N GLY A 151 -2.31 -4.14 18.31
CA GLY A 151 -0.96 -4.71 18.26
C GLY A 151 -0.04 -4.13 17.19
N PHE A 152 -0.54 -3.23 16.34
CA PHE A 152 0.25 -2.66 15.25
C PHE A 152 0.75 -1.27 15.65
N HIS A 153 1.95 -1.21 16.19
CA HIS A 153 2.66 0.04 16.47
C HIS A 153 3.81 0.17 15.48
N GLU A 154 3.54 0.80 14.35
CA GLU A 154 4.53 1.08 13.32
C GLU A 154 4.53 2.58 13.02
N ASP A 155 5.67 3.10 12.57
CA ASP A 155 5.80 4.52 12.25
C ASP A 155 4.87 4.94 11.11
N TYR A 156 4.66 4.04 10.15
CA TYR A 156 3.80 4.29 9.00
C TYR A 156 2.73 3.21 8.87
N MET A 157 1.50 3.59 9.17
CA MET A 157 0.33 2.73 9.06
C MET A 157 -0.77 3.41 8.26
N LEU A 158 -1.44 2.62 7.42
CA LEU A 158 -2.61 3.04 6.67
C LEU A 158 -3.74 2.03 6.85
N PHE A 159 -4.92 2.54 7.17
CA PHE A 159 -6.16 1.75 7.19
C PHE A 159 -7.07 2.24 6.07
N VAL A 160 -7.45 1.34 5.17
CA VAL A 160 -8.41 1.58 4.11
C VAL A 160 -9.67 0.79 4.40
N VAL A 161 -10.76 1.50 4.66
CA VAL A 161 -12.05 0.90 5.00
C VAL A 161 -13.05 1.26 3.90
N ASP A 162 -13.45 0.25 3.16
CA ASP A 162 -14.48 0.41 2.12
C ASP A 162 -15.90 0.43 2.70
#